data_8e13ba7c407ef4c92d47388968eb2803
#
_entry.id   8e13ba7c407ef4c92d47388968eb2803
#
_cell.length_a   1.000
_cell.length_b   1.000
_cell.length_c   1.000
_cell.angle_alpha   90.00
_cell.angle_beta   90.00
_cell.angle_gamma   90.00
#
_symmetry.space_group_name_H-M   'P 1'
#
loop_
_entity.id
_entity.type
_entity.pdbx_description
1 polymer ?
#
loop_
_entity_poly.entity_id
_entity_poly.type
_entity_poly.pdbx_seq_one_letter_code
_entity_poly.pdbx_strand_id
1 'polypeptide(L)'
;SRRQRQMCIRDSLQSIPGVTMVLSGMSNFGQLKENIHTFETTKPLSELEMDTLLAIAENMLQKKTLPCTACHYCVTHCPQELNIPWLLELYNEHCFTEGGFIAPMALMSLSEEKLPAACIGCRSCEAVCPQQIKISEAMSDFTAKLNA
;
A
#
# COMPACT_ATOMS: atom_id res chain seq x y z
N SER A 1 -14.40 12.30 -7.60
CA SER A 1 -15.05 12.29 -6.28
C SER A 1 -14.99 10.89 -5.67
N ARG A 2 -15.17 10.76 -4.33
CA ARG A 2 -15.19 9.46 -3.63
C ARG A 2 -16.23 8.50 -4.21
N ARG A 3 -17.34 9.03 -4.67
CA ARG A 3 -18.44 8.27 -5.30
C ARG A 3 -18.03 7.65 -6.65
N GLN A 4 -17.34 8.39 -7.50
CA GLN A 4 -16.81 7.88 -8.77
C GLN A 4 -15.79 6.76 -8.59
N ARG A 5 -14.88 6.89 -7.60
CA ARG A 5 -13.89 5.85 -7.31
C ARG A 5 -14.54 4.54 -6.87
N GLN A 6 -15.60 4.59 -6.07
CA GLN A 6 -16.33 3.40 -5.64
C GLN A 6 -17.07 2.73 -6.79
N MET A 7 -17.67 3.49 -7.72
CA MET A 7 -18.29 2.95 -8.92
C MET A 7 -17.28 2.21 -9.80
N CYS A 8 -16.17 2.85 -10.16
CA CYS A 8 -15.15 2.23 -11.01
C CYS A 8 -14.58 0.91 -10.44
N ILE A 9 -14.34 0.83 -9.12
CA ILE A 9 -13.88 -0.41 -8.49
C ILE A 9 -14.92 -1.52 -8.62
N ARG A 10 -16.20 -1.23 -8.44
CA ARG A 10 -17.28 -2.23 -8.51
C ARG A 10 -17.52 -2.70 -9.94
N ASP A 11 -17.55 -1.78 -10.88
CA ASP A 11 -17.77 -2.08 -12.31
C ASP A 11 -16.62 -2.93 -12.87
N SER A 12 -15.36 -2.64 -12.47
CA SER A 12 -14.20 -3.46 -12.85
C SER A 12 -14.29 -4.88 -12.31
N LEU A 13 -14.70 -5.05 -11.03
CA LEU A 13 -14.85 -6.39 -10.43
C LEU A 13 -15.95 -7.22 -11.09
N GLN A 14 -17.06 -6.59 -11.51
CA GLN A 14 -18.14 -7.27 -12.26
C GLN A 14 -17.70 -7.69 -13.67
N SER A 15 -16.67 -7.05 -14.22
CA SER A 15 -16.14 -7.37 -15.54
C SER A 15 -15.16 -8.54 -15.55
N ILE A 16 -14.72 -9.01 -14.36
CA ILE A 16 -13.74 -10.10 -14.23
C ILE A 16 -14.47 -11.47 -14.30
N PRO A 17 -14.18 -12.33 -15.28
CA PRO A 17 -14.75 -13.68 -15.36
C PRO A 17 -14.43 -14.48 -14.09
N GLY A 18 -15.45 -15.16 -13.54
CA GLY A 18 -15.30 -16.01 -12.34
C GLY A 18 -15.51 -15.30 -11.00
N VAL A 19 -15.65 -13.96 -10.97
CA VAL A 19 -16.09 -13.27 -9.76
C VAL A 19 -17.60 -13.49 -9.58
N THR A 20 -17.97 -14.31 -8.60
CA THR A 20 -19.37 -14.65 -8.31
C THR A 20 -20.01 -13.76 -7.25
N MET A 21 -19.20 -13.16 -6.40
CA MET A 21 -19.65 -12.30 -5.29
C MET A 21 -18.60 -11.26 -4.93
N VAL A 22 -19.04 -10.03 -4.66
CA VAL A 22 -18.20 -8.94 -4.15
C VAL A 22 -18.65 -8.61 -2.73
N LEU A 23 -17.73 -8.73 -1.77
CA LEU A 23 -17.99 -8.35 -0.39
C LEU A 23 -17.76 -6.84 -0.22
N SER A 24 -18.71 -6.17 0.40
CA SER A 24 -18.62 -4.73 0.70
C SER A 24 -18.92 -4.48 2.18
N GLY A 25 -18.00 -3.82 2.88
CA GLY A 25 -18.23 -3.32 4.23
C GLY A 25 -19.20 -2.15 4.22
N MET A 26 -20.33 -2.28 4.92
CA MET A 26 -21.36 -1.26 5.04
C MET A 26 -21.65 -1.00 6.51
N SER A 27 -21.70 0.27 6.89
CA SER A 27 -21.95 0.71 8.27
C SER A 27 -23.26 1.49 8.43
N ASN A 28 -23.95 1.80 7.32
CA ASN A 28 -25.23 2.50 7.34
C ASN A 28 -26.12 2.12 6.15
N PHE A 29 -27.43 2.42 6.29
CA PHE A 29 -28.45 2.04 5.30
C PHE A 29 -28.31 2.79 3.95
N GLY A 30 -27.73 3.98 3.94
CA GLY A 30 -27.44 4.71 2.71
C GLY A 30 -26.43 3.97 1.83
N GLN A 31 -25.34 3.45 2.43
CA GLN A 31 -24.35 2.63 1.73
C GLN A 31 -24.93 1.33 1.17
N LEU A 32 -25.86 0.71 1.89
CA LEU A 32 -26.56 -0.48 1.41
C LEU A 32 -27.38 -0.15 0.15
N LYS A 33 -28.17 0.93 0.16
CA LYS A 33 -28.96 1.37 -1.01
C LYS A 33 -28.09 1.70 -2.21
N GLU A 34 -26.97 2.40 -2.00
CA GLU A 34 -26.00 2.72 -3.07
C GLU A 34 -25.38 1.45 -3.66
N ASN A 35 -25.06 0.47 -2.83
CA ASN A 35 -24.51 -0.80 -3.30
C ASN A 35 -25.53 -1.57 -4.12
N ILE A 36 -26.77 -1.72 -3.62
CA ILE A 36 -27.86 -2.39 -4.34
C ILE A 36 -28.04 -1.74 -5.72
N HIS A 37 -28.17 -0.42 -5.77
CA HIS A 37 -28.33 0.32 -7.03
C HIS A 37 -27.16 0.09 -8.01
N THR A 38 -25.92 0.04 -7.51
CA THR A 38 -24.73 -0.21 -8.34
C THR A 38 -24.73 -1.63 -8.94
N PHE A 39 -25.19 -2.63 -8.19
CA PHE A 39 -25.20 -4.02 -8.65
C PHE A 39 -26.45 -4.40 -9.44
N GLU A 40 -27.58 -3.71 -9.27
CA GLU A 40 -28.77 -3.87 -10.09
C GLU A 40 -28.56 -3.36 -11.52
N THR A 41 -27.78 -2.30 -11.68
CA THR A 41 -27.40 -1.73 -12.98
C THR A 41 -26.04 -2.30 -13.41
N THR A 42 -26.01 -3.58 -13.79
CA THR A 42 -24.78 -4.22 -14.28
C THR A 42 -24.31 -3.52 -15.57
N LYS A 43 -23.22 -2.79 -15.46
CA LYS A 43 -22.57 -2.16 -16.60
C LYS A 43 -21.10 -2.58 -16.61
N PRO A 44 -20.79 -3.75 -17.22
CA PRO A 44 -19.40 -4.19 -17.32
C PRO A 44 -18.60 -3.14 -18.12
N LEU A 45 -17.34 -2.98 -17.74
CA LEU A 45 -16.43 -2.10 -18.46
C LEU A 45 -16.21 -2.62 -19.88
N SER A 46 -16.12 -1.71 -20.83
CA SER A 46 -15.63 -2.03 -22.18
C SER A 46 -14.15 -2.41 -22.14
N GLU A 47 -13.66 -3.11 -23.16
CA GLU A 47 -12.23 -3.46 -23.27
C GLU A 47 -11.34 -2.23 -23.15
N LEU A 48 -11.70 -1.12 -23.81
CA LEU A 48 -10.94 0.13 -23.75
C LEU A 48 -10.87 0.74 -22.34
N GLU A 49 -11.97 0.68 -21.59
CA GLU A 49 -12.01 1.14 -20.20
C GLU A 49 -11.17 0.26 -19.30
N MET A 50 -11.20 -1.07 -19.51
CA MET A 50 -10.37 -2.02 -18.78
C MET A 50 -8.89 -1.80 -19.08
N ASP A 51 -8.49 -1.68 -20.32
CA ASP A 51 -7.11 -1.40 -20.74
C ASP A 51 -6.60 -0.08 -20.13
N THR A 52 -7.45 0.93 -20.09
CA THR A 52 -7.12 2.22 -19.46
C THR A 52 -6.86 2.07 -17.97
N LEU A 53 -7.69 1.29 -17.26
CA LEU A 53 -7.47 1.01 -15.83
C LEU A 53 -6.19 0.21 -15.58
N LEU A 54 -5.91 -0.79 -16.40
CA LEU A 54 -4.70 -1.58 -16.32
C LEU A 54 -3.45 -0.74 -16.58
N ALA A 55 -3.47 0.15 -17.58
CA ALA A 55 -2.37 1.06 -17.86
C ALA A 55 -2.11 2.04 -16.70
N ILE A 56 -3.17 2.53 -16.03
CA ILE A 56 -3.04 3.36 -14.82
C ILE A 56 -2.41 2.55 -13.68
N ALA A 57 -2.86 1.31 -13.47
CA ALA A 57 -2.32 0.43 -12.44
C ALA A 57 -0.83 0.12 -12.69
N GLU A 58 -0.45 -0.17 -13.93
CA GLU A 58 0.96 -0.38 -14.32
C GLU A 58 1.81 0.87 -14.04
N ASN A 59 1.33 2.06 -14.41
CA ASN A 59 2.02 3.32 -14.09
C ASN A 59 2.21 3.52 -12.59
N MET A 60 1.24 3.14 -11.77
CA MET A 60 1.37 3.19 -10.31
C MET A 60 2.41 2.19 -9.77
N LEU A 61 2.48 0.99 -10.37
CA LEU A 61 3.43 -0.06 -9.99
C LEU A 61 4.87 0.23 -10.45
N GLN A 62 5.06 1.05 -11.50
CA GLN A 62 6.39 1.46 -11.94
C GLN A 62 7.12 2.35 -10.92
N LYS A 63 6.40 3.03 -10.05
CA LYS A 63 7.01 3.73 -8.92
C LYS A 63 7.51 2.70 -7.90
N LYS A 64 8.78 2.78 -7.55
CA LYS A 64 9.47 1.84 -6.65
C LYS A 64 8.93 1.92 -5.22
N THR A 65 7.69 1.47 -5.02
CA THR A 65 7.05 1.37 -3.71
C THR A 65 6.96 -0.08 -3.26
N LEU A 66 7.09 -0.33 -1.97
CA LEU A 66 6.98 -1.66 -1.40
C LEU A 66 5.52 -1.96 -1.03
N PRO A 67 5.01 -3.18 -1.27
CA PRO A 67 3.60 -3.53 -1.04
C PRO A 67 3.31 -3.82 0.45
N CYS A 68 3.71 -2.92 1.36
CA CYS A 68 3.45 -3.08 2.77
C CYS A 68 1.97 -2.85 3.08
N THR A 69 1.32 -3.82 3.71
CA THR A 69 -0.09 -3.77 4.12
C THR A 69 -0.29 -3.33 5.57
N ALA A 70 0.78 -2.91 6.25
CA ALA A 70 0.77 -2.53 7.67
C ALA A 70 0.13 -3.60 8.60
N CYS A 71 0.36 -4.87 8.34
CA CYS A 71 -0.18 -5.98 9.15
C CYS A 71 0.52 -6.16 10.51
N HIS A 72 1.63 -5.48 10.75
CA HIS A 72 2.42 -5.43 11.98
C HIS A 72 3.09 -6.76 12.44
N TYR A 73 3.00 -7.86 11.69
CA TYR A 73 3.64 -9.13 12.09
C TYR A 73 5.16 -9.01 12.28
N CYS A 74 5.81 -8.14 11.51
CA CYS A 74 7.25 -7.91 11.56
C CYS A 74 7.73 -7.19 12.84
N VAL A 75 6.87 -6.43 13.54
CA VAL A 75 7.26 -5.56 14.66
C VAL A 75 7.77 -6.36 15.84
N THR A 76 7.06 -7.42 16.23
CA THR A 76 7.43 -8.27 17.36
C THR A 76 8.67 -9.14 17.11
N HIS A 77 9.11 -9.24 15.85
CA HIS A 77 10.27 -10.01 15.43
C HIS A 77 11.52 -9.13 15.22
N CYS A 78 11.43 -7.84 15.48
CA CYS A 78 12.55 -6.92 15.35
C CYS A 78 13.30 -6.76 16.68
N PRO A 79 14.55 -7.22 16.80
CA PRO A 79 15.32 -7.08 18.05
C PRO A 79 15.65 -5.61 18.38
N GLN A 80 15.59 -4.71 17.39
CA GLN A 80 15.76 -3.26 17.58
C GLN A 80 14.44 -2.55 17.87
N GLU A 81 13.33 -3.29 17.92
CA GLU A 81 11.98 -2.76 18.16
C GLU A 81 11.62 -1.59 17.21
N LEU A 82 12.02 -1.70 15.94
CA LEU A 82 11.70 -0.71 14.92
C LEU A 82 10.22 -0.77 14.56
N ASN A 83 9.60 0.39 14.40
CA ASN A 83 8.26 0.47 13.82
C ASN A 83 8.34 0.28 12.29
N ILE A 84 8.63 -0.96 11.88
CA ILE A 84 8.89 -1.32 10.48
C ILE A 84 7.77 -0.86 9.53
N PRO A 85 6.47 -1.07 9.82
CA PRO A 85 5.41 -0.65 8.90
C PRO A 85 5.43 0.86 8.64
N TRP A 86 5.63 1.66 9.67
CA TRP A 86 5.70 3.11 9.53
C TRP A 86 6.97 3.57 8.80
N LEU A 87 8.12 2.94 9.07
CA LEU A 87 9.35 3.22 8.32
C LEU A 87 9.23 2.86 6.84
N LEU A 88 8.53 1.77 6.50
CA LEU A 88 8.24 1.40 5.11
C LEU A 88 7.24 2.35 4.44
N GLU A 89 6.29 2.89 5.18
CA GLU A 89 5.38 3.95 4.69
C GLU A 89 6.17 5.21 4.32
N LEU A 90 7.05 5.67 5.20
CA LEU A 90 7.93 6.82 4.95
C LEU A 90 8.91 6.54 3.80
N TYR A 91 9.45 5.33 3.70
CA TYR A 91 10.26 4.92 2.56
C TYR A 91 9.50 5.03 1.25
N ASN A 92 8.27 4.51 1.22
CA ASN A 92 7.40 4.57 0.05
C ASN A 92 7.07 6.03 -0.33
N GLU A 93 6.76 6.88 0.66
CA GLU A 93 6.51 8.31 0.45
C GLU A 93 7.73 8.98 -0.16
N HIS A 94 8.91 8.75 0.41
CA HIS A 94 10.17 9.31 -0.06
C HIS A 94 10.52 8.86 -1.49
N CYS A 95 10.32 7.58 -1.80
CA CYS A 95 10.51 7.06 -3.16
C CYS A 95 9.49 7.61 -4.16
N PHE A 96 8.23 7.78 -3.73
CA PHE A 96 7.16 8.28 -4.58
C PHE A 96 7.35 9.77 -4.93
N THR A 97 7.85 10.56 -3.97
CA THR A 97 8.10 12.00 -4.11
C THR A 97 9.50 12.33 -4.63
N GLU A 98 10.31 11.29 -4.93
CA GLU A 98 11.69 11.45 -5.43
C GLU A 98 12.56 12.31 -4.49
N GLY A 99 12.45 12.06 -3.18
CA GLY A 99 13.25 12.75 -2.17
C GLY A 99 12.50 13.89 -1.46
N GLY A 100 11.19 13.80 -1.32
CA GLY A 100 10.37 14.79 -0.61
C GLY A 100 10.76 14.96 0.85
N PHE A 101 10.35 16.09 1.44
CA PHE A 101 10.75 16.51 2.80
C PHE A 101 9.97 15.82 3.93
N ILE A 102 8.85 15.14 3.64
CA ILE A 102 7.95 14.57 4.65
C ILE A 102 8.65 13.47 5.46
N ALA A 103 9.31 12.53 4.77
CA ALA A 103 9.99 11.44 5.43
C ALA A 103 11.16 11.92 6.31
N PRO A 104 12.09 12.76 5.82
CA PRO A 104 13.15 13.34 6.67
C PRO A 104 12.59 14.07 7.90
N MET A 105 11.56 14.91 7.73
CA MET A 105 10.97 15.66 8.82
C MET A 105 10.29 14.76 9.85
N ALA A 106 9.59 13.71 9.42
CA ALA A 106 8.98 12.74 10.33
C ALA A 106 10.03 11.98 11.16
N LEU A 107 11.15 11.61 10.53
CA LEU A 107 12.24 10.88 11.19
C LEU A 107 13.01 11.73 12.21
N MET A 108 13.02 13.06 12.07
CA MET A 108 13.66 13.95 13.06
C MET A 108 13.07 13.85 14.47
N SER A 109 11.85 13.34 14.59
CA SER A 109 11.19 13.15 15.90
C SER A 109 11.60 11.85 16.60
N LEU A 110 12.35 10.97 15.93
CA LEU A 110 12.80 9.70 16.47
C LEU A 110 14.19 9.81 17.09
N SER A 111 14.45 8.94 18.09
CA SER A 111 15.82 8.68 18.55
C SER A 111 16.62 7.90 17.50
N GLU A 112 17.93 8.05 17.51
CA GLU A 112 18.84 7.37 16.58
C GLU A 112 18.63 5.85 16.53
N GLU A 113 18.29 5.24 17.69
CA GLU A 113 18.01 3.81 17.83
C GLU A 113 16.74 3.33 17.12
N LYS A 114 15.87 4.25 16.70
CA LYS A 114 14.59 3.96 16.02
C LYS A 114 14.58 4.38 14.56
N LEU A 115 15.68 4.92 14.06
CA LEU A 115 15.87 5.26 12.65
C LEU A 115 16.09 4.03 11.77
N PRO A 116 15.89 4.10 10.46
CA PRO A 116 16.18 3.01 9.52
C PRO A 116 17.63 2.49 9.64
N ALA A 117 18.57 3.36 9.96
CA ALA A 117 19.98 3.04 10.16
C ALA A 117 20.25 2.08 11.33
N ALA A 118 19.34 2.00 12.31
CA ALA A 118 19.46 1.06 13.43
C ALA A 118 19.15 -0.39 13.05
N CYS A 119 18.74 -0.65 11.81
CA CYS A 119 18.49 -2.01 11.33
C CYS A 119 19.78 -2.81 11.21
N ILE A 120 19.89 -3.89 12.00
CA ILE A 120 21.08 -4.78 12.02
C ILE A 120 21.06 -5.85 10.91
N GLY A 121 20.08 -5.85 10.03
CA GLY A 121 20.00 -6.78 8.89
C GLY A 121 19.74 -8.25 9.27
N CYS A 122 19.19 -8.54 10.44
CA CYS A 122 18.98 -9.93 10.92
C CYS A 122 17.90 -10.70 10.15
N ARG A 123 17.04 -10.03 9.37
CA ARG A 123 15.96 -10.57 8.53
C ARG A 123 14.85 -11.34 9.25
N SER A 124 14.81 -11.36 10.59
CA SER A 124 13.75 -12.04 11.33
C SER A 124 12.34 -11.52 10.97
N CYS A 125 12.23 -10.23 10.68
CA CYS A 125 11.00 -9.58 10.22
C CYS A 125 10.58 -10.02 8.81
N GLU A 126 11.51 -10.37 7.94
CA GLU A 126 11.24 -10.83 6.57
C GLU A 126 10.62 -12.24 6.57
N ALA A 127 11.06 -13.10 7.48
CA ALA A 127 10.57 -14.47 7.59
C ALA A 127 9.07 -14.56 7.90
N VAL A 128 8.50 -13.52 8.53
CA VAL A 128 7.09 -13.46 8.90
C VAL A 128 6.28 -12.50 8.01
N CYS A 129 6.91 -11.87 7.01
CA CYS A 129 6.25 -10.92 6.14
C CYS A 129 5.40 -11.65 5.08
N PRO A 130 4.05 -11.53 5.09
CA PRO A 130 3.22 -12.19 4.09
C PRO A 130 3.42 -11.64 2.68
N GLN A 131 3.94 -10.42 2.55
CA GLN A 131 4.27 -9.79 1.28
C GLN A 131 5.71 -10.08 0.81
N GLN A 132 6.48 -10.85 1.57
CA GLN A 132 7.87 -11.23 1.26
C GLN A 132 8.78 -10.02 0.98
N ILE A 133 8.52 -8.90 1.66
CA ILE A 133 9.30 -7.68 1.49
C ILE A 133 10.71 -7.90 2.05
N LYS A 134 11.72 -7.51 1.30
CA LYS A 134 13.12 -7.45 1.69
C LYS A 134 13.37 -6.24 2.62
N ILE A 135 12.89 -6.35 3.87
CA ILE A 135 12.83 -5.24 4.82
C ILE A 135 14.21 -4.71 5.15
N SER A 136 15.19 -5.57 5.35
CA SER A 136 16.57 -5.17 5.67
C SER A 136 17.22 -4.38 4.53
N GLU A 137 16.97 -4.79 3.28
CA GLU A 137 17.46 -4.08 2.10
C GLU A 137 16.77 -2.70 1.97
N ALA A 138 15.46 -2.64 2.23
CA ALA A 138 14.70 -1.39 2.23
C ALA A 138 15.20 -0.39 3.29
N MET A 139 15.51 -0.85 4.50
CA MET A 139 16.07 0.01 5.56
C MET A 139 17.45 0.55 5.19
N SER A 140 18.30 -0.28 4.58
CA SER A 140 19.61 0.13 4.10
C SER A 140 19.52 1.16 2.97
N ASP A 141 18.67 0.90 1.97
CA ASP A 141 18.42 1.83 0.85
C ASP A 141 17.81 3.15 1.34
N PHE A 142 16.87 3.09 2.30
CA PHE A 142 16.28 4.29 2.89
C PHE A 142 17.33 5.15 3.59
N THR A 143 18.19 4.52 4.39
CA THR A 143 19.32 5.21 5.06
C THR A 143 20.23 5.88 4.04
N ALA A 144 20.56 5.20 2.96
CA ALA A 144 21.40 5.76 1.89
C ALA A 144 20.74 6.98 1.21
N LYS A 145 19.43 6.90 0.92
CA LYS A 145 18.66 7.99 0.30
C LYS A 145 18.51 9.21 1.19
N LEU A 146 18.40 9.02 2.51
CA LEU A 146 18.30 10.13 3.48
C LEU A 146 19.63 10.90 3.63
N ASN A 147 20.74 10.27 3.27
CA ASN A 147 22.09 10.86 3.36
C ASN A 147 22.61 11.39 2.02
N ALA A 148 21.85 11.26 0.94
CA ALA A 148 22.21 11.71 -0.40
C ALA A 148 21.79 13.16 -0.66
#